data_074da33a7bf8cb7f16eff51b918bec6b
#
_entry.id   074da33a7bf8cb7f16eff51b918bec6b
#
_cell.length_a   1.000
_cell.length_b   1.000
_cell.length_c   1.000
_cell.angle_alpha   90.00
_cell.angle_beta   90.00
_cell.angle_gamma   90.00
#
_symmetry.space_group_name_H-M   'P 1'
#
loop_
_entity.id
_entity.type
_entity.pdbx_description
1 polymer ?
#
loop_
_entity_poly.entity_id
_entity_poly.type
_entity_poly.pdbx_seq_one_letter_code
_entity_poly.pdbx_strand_id
1 'polypeptide(L)'
;MSIAENGDMKGWDWTLAQTDIDKFVETYYLPYLSVSEKKWPNENYKIYTLAGRWAISNYSRLVPVILSNGQIILFHAAHDTGYMWIFADINGTKGPNRVGKDVFVFDGRNYAHSREDNYAIRFWGQTDWWGRGELTGNNITENTPNAGGYGCSKENKYGYYSGFYCGALILFDGWKISDDYPWK
;
A
#
# COMPACT_ATOMS: atom_id res chain seq x y z
N MET A 1 -16.76 -14.88 -4.82
CA MET A 1 -17.11 -14.75 -3.41
C MET A 1 -16.41 -13.53 -2.86
N SER A 2 -17.15 -12.51 -2.43
CA SER A 2 -16.55 -11.23 -2.05
C SER A 2 -15.87 -11.33 -0.67
N ILE A 3 -14.92 -10.45 -0.40
CA ILE A 3 -14.36 -10.25 0.95
C ILE A 3 -15.50 -9.98 1.95
N ALA A 4 -16.57 -9.29 1.51
CA ALA A 4 -17.76 -9.02 2.30
C ALA A 4 -18.58 -10.29 2.64
N GLU A 5 -18.48 -11.36 1.85
CA GLU A 5 -19.22 -12.61 2.09
C GLU A 5 -18.47 -13.58 3.00
N ASN A 6 -17.14 -13.52 3.02
CA ASN A 6 -16.32 -14.47 3.79
C ASN A 6 -15.44 -13.82 4.86
N GLY A 7 -15.38 -12.52 4.93
CA GLY A 7 -14.65 -11.76 5.96
C GLY A 7 -13.11 -11.89 5.91
N ASP A 8 -12.57 -12.79 5.09
CA ASP A 8 -11.13 -13.00 4.99
C ASP A 8 -10.71 -13.49 3.60
N MET A 9 -9.40 -13.50 3.36
CA MET A 9 -8.80 -14.06 2.14
C MET A 9 -8.43 -15.54 2.30
N LYS A 10 -9.05 -16.24 3.26
CA LYS A 10 -8.84 -17.66 3.49
C LYS A 10 -9.39 -18.44 2.28
N GLY A 11 -8.55 -19.26 1.72
CA GLY A 11 -8.89 -20.02 0.50
C GLY A 11 -8.49 -19.34 -0.80
N TRP A 12 -7.88 -18.15 -0.77
CA TRP A 12 -7.24 -17.60 -1.95
C TRP A 12 -5.95 -18.37 -2.28
N ASP A 13 -5.71 -18.61 -3.55
CA ASP A 13 -4.48 -19.24 -3.99
C ASP A 13 -3.32 -18.25 -4.04
N TRP A 14 -2.65 -18.07 -2.90
CA TRP A 14 -1.52 -17.16 -2.78
C TRP A 14 -0.27 -17.62 -3.55
N THR A 15 -0.20 -18.89 -3.96
CA THR A 15 0.84 -19.36 -4.89
C THR A 15 0.70 -18.65 -6.23
N LEU A 16 -0.53 -18.41 -6.66
CA LEU A 16 -0.82 -17.67 -7.88
C LEU A 16 -0.31 -16.22 -7.83
N ALA A 17 -0.39 -15.56 -6.66
CA ALA A 17 0.18 -14.21 -6.49
C ALA A 17 1.70 -14.17 -6.74
N GLN A 18 2.39 -15.27 -6.53
CA GLN A 18 3.84 -15.40 -6.75
C GLN A 18 4.19 -15.81 -8.19
N THR A 19 3.39 -16.65 -8.81
CA THR A 19 3.68 -17.25 -10.13
C THR A 19 3.02 -16.50 -11.28
N ASP A 20 1.81 -15.95 -11.06
CA ASP A 20 1.02 -15.20 -12.04
C ASP A 20 0.14 -14.16 -11.33
N ILE A 21 0.74 -13.03 -11.00
CA ILE A 21 0.05 -11.93 -10.30
C ILE A 21 -1.13 -11.38 -11.12
N ASP A 22 -1.05 -11.36 -12.44
CA ASP A 22 -2.13 -10.90 -13.31
C ASP A 22 -3.38 -11.74 -13.07
N LYS A 23 -3.24 -13.05 -13.13
CA LYS A 23 -4.33 -13.98 -12.89
C LYS A 23 -4.86 -13.93 -11.47
N PHE A 24 -3.97 -13.73 -10.49
CA PHE A 24 -4.37 -13.53 -9.10
C PHE A 24 -5.27 -12.31 -8.94
N VAL A 25 -4.87 -11.18 -9.50
CA VAL A 25 -5.62 -9.92 -9.44
C VAL A 25 -6.95 -10.06 -10.19
N GLU A 26 -6.94 -10.66 -11.38
CA GLU A 26 -8.16 -10.94 -12.16
C GLU A 26 -9.16 -11.81 -11.41
N THR A 27 -8.68 -12.81 -10.69
CA THR A 27 -9.53 -13.75 -9.96
C THR A 27 -10.12 -13.14 -8.69
N TYR A 28 -9.30 -12.43 -7.90
CA TYR A 28 -9.64 -12.09 -6.53
C TYR A 28 -9.96 -10.61 -6.29
N TYR A 29 -9.57 -9.71 -7.19
CA TYR A 29 -9.79 -8.27 -7.02
C TYR A 29 -10.69 -7.66 -8.10
N LEU A 30 -10.42 -7.92 -9.38
CA LEU A 30 -11.14 -7.24 -10.45
C LEU A 30 -12.66 -7.45 -10.44
N PRO A 31 -13.21 -8.61 -10.02
CA PRO A 31 -14.66 -8.80 -9.94
C PRO A 31 -15.39 -7.81 -9.02
N TYR A 32 -14.66 -7.17 -8.10
CA TYR A 32 -15.21 -6.23 -7.10
C TYR A 32 -14.85 -4.77 -7.37
N LEU A 33 -14.15 -4.49 -8.46
CA LEU A 33 -13.70 -3.16 -8.84
C LEU A 33 -14.39 -2.70 -10.13
N SER A 34 -14.82 -1.44 -10.16
CA SER A 34 -15.30 -0.82 -11.41
C SER A 34 -14.10 -0.44 -12.28
N VAL A 35 -13.58 -1.43 -13.00
CA VAL A 35 -12.38 -1.28 -13.83
C VAL A 35 -12.74 -0.65 -15.18
N SER A 36 -11.99 0.36 -15.59
CA SER A 36 -11.99 0.90 -16.95
C SER A 36 -10.96 0.18 -17.81
N GLU A 37 -9.72 0.09 -17.32
CA GLU A 37 -8.61 -0.48 -18.08
C GLU A 37 -7.60 -1.18 -17.16
N LYS A 38 -6.99 -2.27 -17.65
CA LYS A 38 -5.86 -2.95 -17.02
C LYS A 38 -4.60 -2.67 -17.82
N LYS A 39 -3.99 -1.51 -17.59
CA LYS A 39 -2.75 -1.07 -18.24
C LYS A 39 -2.04 0.02 -17.45
N TRP A 40 -0.76 0.27 -17.76
CA TRP A 40 -0.08 1.46 -17.28
C TRP A 40 -0.77 2.73 -17.77
N PRO A 41 -0.96 3.73 -16.89
CA PRO A 41 -1.62 4.98 -17.27
C PRO A 41 -0.91 5.72 -18.40
N ASN A 42 0.42 5.77 -18.33
CA ASN A 42 1.32 6.25 -19.40
C ASN A 42 2.76 5.83 -19.08
N GLU A 43 3.68 6.00 -20.01
CA GLU A 43 5.10 5.63 -19.89
C GLU A 43 5.86 6.39 -18.77
N ASN A 44 5.40 7.57 -18.41
CA ASN A 44 6.02 8.43 -17.41
C ASN A 44 5.38 8.30 -16.02
N TYR A 45 4.36 7.45 -15.87
CA TYR A 45 3.69 7.27 -14.59
C TYR A 45 4.61 6.63 -13.57
N LYS A 46 4.85 7.33 -12.48
CA LYS A 46 5.75 6.92 -11.39
C LYS A 46 5.16 7.34 -10.05
N ILE A 47 5.32 6.48 -9.06
CA ILE A 47 4.98 6.79 -7.67
C ILE A 47 6.27 7.07 -6.91
N TYR A 48 6.27 8.15 -6.16
CA TYR A 48 7.39 8.56 -5.33
C TYR A 48 7.05 8.42 -3.85
N THR A 49 8.02 7.97 -3.07
CA THR A 49 7.94 7.99 -1.61
C THR A 49 7.94 9.42 -1.08
N LEU A 50 7.66 9.58 0.21
CA LEU A 50 7.76 10.87 0.89
C LEU A 50 9.17 11.50 0.73
N ALA A 51 10.22 10.67 0.76
CA ALA A 51 11.61 11.10 0.53
C ALA A 51 11.96 11.41 -0.94
N GLY A 52 11.01 11.29 -1.86
CA GLY A 52 11.21 11.56 -3.27
C GLY A 52 11.91 10.44 -4.05
N ARG A 53 12.01 9.25 -3.51
CA ARG A 53 12.52 8.07 -4.19
C ARG A 53 11.40 7.34 -4.93
N TRP A 54 11.71 6.54 -5.92
CA TRP A 54 10.72 5.66 -6.52
C TRP A 54 10.23 4.63 -5.50
N ALA A 55 8.92 4.57 -5.32
CA ALA A 55 8.32 3.65 -4.37
C ALA A 55 8.35 2.19 -4.87
N ILE A 56 8.42 2.01 -6.19
CA ILE A 56 8.30 0.72 -6.84
C ILE A 56 9.37 0.60 -7.92
N SER A 57 10.28 -0.38 -7.79
CA SER A 57 11.39 -0.59 -8.72
C SER A 57 11.24 -1.83 -9.63
N ASN A 58 10.36 -2.76 -9.29
CA ASN A 58 10.20 -4.02 -10.02
C ASN A 58 8.86 -4.09 -10.76
N TYR A 59 8.86 -3.66 -12.01
CA TYR A 59 7.66 -3.62 -12.86
C TYR A 59 7.13 -5.00 -13.26
N SER A 60 7.93 -6.05 -13.23
CA SER A 60 7.52 -7.40 -13.65
C SER A 60 6.53 -8.08 -12.69
N ARG A 61 6.33 -7.49 -11.49
CA ARG A 61 5.41 -7.99 -10.46
C ARG A 61 4.31 -6.97 -10.13
N LEU A 62 3.96 -6.14 -11.10
CA LEU A 62 2.96 -5.08 -10.94
C LEU A 62 1.81 -5.27 -11.90
N VAL A 63 0.60 -5.17 -11.37
CA VAL A 63 -0.63 -5.11 -12.16
C VAL A 63 -1.28 -3.75 -11.98
N PRO A 64 -1.18 -2.87 -12.98
CA PRO A 64 -1.84 -1.58 -12.96
C PRO A 64 -3.30 -1.69 -13.40
N VAL A 65 -4.19 -1.06 -12.65
CA VAL A 65 -5.63 -1.03 -12.89
C VAL A 65 -6.12 0.41 -12.81
N ILE A 66 -6.77 0.89 -13.87
CA ILE A 66 -7.44 2.19 -13.90
C ILE A 66 -8.93 1.95 -13.64
N LEU A 67 -9.45 2.59 -12.60
CA LEU A 67 -10.87 2.53 -12.26
C LEU A 67 -11.70 3.49 -13.12
N SER A 68 -13.00 3.23 -13.21
CA SER A 68 -13.94 4.06 -13.99
C SER A 68 -14.04 5.51 -13.50
N ASN A 69 -13.67 5.79 -12.26
CA ASN A 69 -13.58 7.14 -11.70
C ASN A 69 -12.21 7.83 -11.91
N GLY A 70 -11.30 7.18 -12.65
CA GLY A 70 -9.96 7.68 -12.96
C GLY A 70 -8.90 7.45 -11.88
N GLN A 71 -9.23 6.83 -10.76
CA GLN A 71 -8.25 6.39 -9.76
C GLN A 71 -7.40 5.25 -10.31
N ILE A 72 -6.19 5.09 -9.79
CA ILE A 72 -5.27 4.04 -10.22
C ILE A 72 -4.94 3.16 -9.03
N ILE A 73 -5.03 1.85 -9.23
CA ILE A 73 -4.57 0.87 -8.25
C ILE A 73 -3.42 0.09 -8.87
N LEU A 74 -2.30 -0.02 -8.14
CA LEU A 74 -1.21 -0.90 -8.49
C LEU A 74 -1.13 -2.04 -7.49
N PHE A 75 -1.27 -3.25 -7.96
CA PHE A 75 -1.06 -4.46 -7.17
C PHE A 75 0.39 -4.94 -7.36
N HIS A 76 1.12 -5.11 -6.28
CA HIS A 76 2.52 -5.54 -6.30
C HIS A 76 2.71 -6.77 -5.43
N ALA A 77 3.02 -7.91 -6.04
CA ALA A 77 3.39 -9.11 -5.29
C ALA A 77 4.77 -8.91 -4.65
N ALA A 78 4.80 -8.86 -3.33
CA ALA A 78 6.04 -8.81 -2.58
C ALA A 78 6.78 -10.16 -2.65
N HIS A 79 8.11 -10.12 -2.63
CA HIS A 79 8.96 -11.31 -2.69
C HIS A 79 8.65 -12.28 -1.54
N ASP A 80 8.41 -13.55 -1.87
CA ASP A 80 8.52 -14.75 -1.01
C ASP A 80 7.57 -14.90 0.19
N THR A 81 6.58 -14.04 0.40
CA THR A 81 5.92 -13.95 1.70
C THR A 81 4.40 -14.03 1.72
N GLY A 82 3.76 -14.29 0.60
CA GLY A 82 2.27 -14.40 0.58
C GLY A 82 1.55 -13.11 0.98
N TYR A 83 2.16 -11.95 0.74
CA TYR A 83 1.50 -10.67 0.89
C TYR A 83 1.66 -9.80 -0.37
N MET A 84 0.77 -8.85 -0.49
CA MET A 84 0.71 -7.92 -1.61
C MET A 84 0.72 -6.48 -1.10
N TRP A 85 1.49 -5.63 -1.73
CA TRP A 85 1.32 -4.19 -1.58
C TRP A 85 0.31 -3.69 -2.59
N ILE A 86 -0.62 -2.89 -2.13
CA ILE A 86 -1.64 -2.27 -2.97
C ILE A 86 -1.46 -0.76 -2.85
N PHE A 87 -1.11 -0.12 -3.95
CA PHE A 87 -0.98 1.33 -4.01
C PHE A 87 -2.26 1.89 -4.62
N ALA A 88 -2.96 2.74 -3.89
CA ALA A 88 -4.13 3.44 -4.37
C ALA A 88 -3.79 4.92 -4.61
N ASP A 89 -3.74 5.31 -5.87
CA ASP A 89 -3.61 6.69 -6.30
C ASP A 89 -5.01 7.29 -6.49
N ILE A 90 -5.37 8.19 -5.58
CA ILE A 90 -6.73 8.72 -5.46
C ILE A 90 -7.06 9.81 -6.48
N ASN A 91 -6.06 10.40 -7.15
CA ASN A 91 -6.25 11.45 -8.14
C ASN A 91 -5.78 11.05 -9.56
N GLY A 92 -5.32 9.81 -9.72
CA GLY A 92 -4.89 9.22 -10.99
C GLY A 92 -3.64 9.89 -11.54
N THR A 93 -3.65 10.23 -12.84
CA THR A 93 -2.45 10.78 -13.51
C THR A 93 -2.14 12.24 -13.19
N LYS A 94 -2.92 12.89 -12.33
CA LYS A 94 -2.78 14.34 -12.07
C LYS A 94 -1.58 14.72 -11.22
N GLY A 95 -0.88 13.75 -10.68
CA GLY A 95 0.30 13.98 -9.84
C GLY A 95 0.03 14.84 -8.59
N PRO A 96 0.98 14.91 -7.67
CA PRO A 96 2.41 14.54 -7.81
C PRO A 96 2.71 13.05 -7.64
N ASN A 97 1.74 12.16 -7.47
CA ASN A 97 1.85 10.71 -7.26
C ASN A 97 2.84 10.39 -6.12
N ARG A 98 2.56 10.97 -4.97
CA ARG A 98 3.40 10.85 -3.78
C ARG A 98 2.72 10.08 -2.68
N VAL A 99 3.43 9.11 -2.15
CA VAL A 99 2.95 8.33 -0.99
C VAL A 99 2.69 9.25 0.20
N GLY A 100 1.50 9.09 0.78
CA GLY A 100 0.99 9.91 1.87
C GLY A 100 0.34 11.22 1.45
N LYS A 101 0.42 11.61 0.17
CA LYS A 101 -0.26 12.80 -0.36
C LYS A 101 -1.49 12.44 -1.19
N ASP A 102 -1.27 11.72 -2.24
CA ASP A 102 -2.29 11.27 -3.20
C ASP A 102 -2.20 9.76 -3.48
N VAL A 103 -1.16 9.10 -2.98
CA VAL A 103 -1.01 7.65 -3.03
C VAL A 103 -0.95 7.07 -1.63
N PHE A 104 -1.78 6.06 -1.37
CA PHE A 104 -1.81 5.35 -0.09
C PHE A 104 -1.49 3.88 -0.29
N VAL A 105 -0.77 3.30 0.67
CA VAL A 105 -0.30 1.92 0.59
C VAL A 105 -1.10 1.05 1.53
N PHE A 106 -1.63 -0.03 0.98
CA PHE A 106 -2.34 -1.06 1.72
C PHE A 106 -1.55 -2.37 1.66
N ASP A 107 -1.84 -3.21 2.61
CA ASP A 107 -1.29 -4.53 2.81
C ASP A 107 -2.40 -5.57 2.62
N GLY A 108 -2.24 -6.45 1.66
CA GLY A 108 -3.07 -7.64 1.50
C GLY A 108 -2.25 -8.87 1.87
N ARG A 109 -2.60 -9.57 2.94
CA ARG A 109 -1.84 -10.73 3.43
C ARG A 109 -2.62 -12.01 3.45
N ASN A 110 -1.87 -13.10 3.25
CA ASN A 110 -2.31 -14.42 3.66
C ASN A 110 -2.08 -14.60 5.16
N TYR A 111 -3.13 -14.52 5.95
CA TYR A 111 -3.06 -14.60 7.41
C TYR A 111 -2.80 -16.00 7.97
N ALA A 112 -2.59 -17.02 7.17
CA ALA A 112 -2.13 -18.32 7.65
C ALA A 112 -0.80 -18.25 8.44
N HIS A 113 -0.06 -17.15 8.30
CA HIS A 113 1.22 -16.90 8.98
C HIS A 113 1.18 -15.78 10.01
N SER A 114 0.09 -15.05 10.18
CA SER A 114 -0.02 -13.99 11.19
C SER A 114 -0.93 -14.42 12.33
N ARG A 115 -0.49 -14.17 13.56
CA ARG A 115 -1.22 -14.56 14.78
C ARG A 115 -2.47 -13.73 15.06
N GLU A 116 -2.79 -12.74 14.24
CA GLU A 116 -3.78 -11.72 14.57
C GLU A 116 -4.59 -11.28 13.36
N ASP A 117 -5.89 -11.29 13.58
CA ASP A 117 -6.95 -10.58 12.91
C ASP A 117 -7.25 -10.85 11.44
N ASN A 118 -8.48 -11.22 11.19
CA ASN A 118 -9.19 -11.49 9.94
C ASN A 118 -9.32 -10.29 8.99
N TYR A 119 -8.35 -9.38 8.94
CA TYR A 119 -8.38 -8.24 8.02
C TYR A 119 -7.74 -8.61 6.69
N ALA A 120 -8.56 -8.63 5.66
CA ALA A 120 -8.13 -8.97 4.32
C ALA A 120 -7.27 -7.88 3.66
N ILE A 121 -7.60 -6.59 3.90
CA ILE A 121 -6.87 -5.43 3.39
C ILE A 121 -6.84 -4.37 4.48
N ARG A 122 -5.67 -3.82 4.77
CA ARG A 122 -5.48 -2.74 5.74
C ARG A 122 -4.43 -1.75 5.27
N PHE A 123 -4.39 -0.56 5.85
CA PHE A 123 -3.26 0.34 5.59
C PHE A 123 -1.95 -0.29 6.03
N TRP A 124 -0.89 -0.09 5.25
CA TRP A 124 0.44 -0.54 5.62
C TRP A 124 0.87 0.13 6.93
N GLY A 125 1.24 -0.68 7.92
CA GLY A 125 1.56 -0.21 9.27
C GLY A 125 0.38 -0.15 10.25
N GLN A 126 -0.83 -0.44 9.81
CA GLN A 126 -1.98 -0.54 10.72
C GLN A 126 -1.84 -1.79 11.60
N THR A 127 -1.67 -1.59 12.90
CA THR A 127 -1.59 -2.65 13.92
C THR A 127 -2.31 -2.19 15.18
N ASP A 128 -2.72 -3.13 16.03
CA ASP A 128 -3.42 -2.81 17.28
C ASP A 128 -2.49 -2.31 18.40
N TRP A 129 -1.16 -2.47 18.22
CA TRP A 129 -0.15 -2.12 19.24
C TRP A 129 0.79 -0.98 18.85
N TRP A 130 0.71 -0.47 17.61
CA TRP A 130 1.50 0.69 17.22
C TRP A 130 0.82 1.99 17.64
N GLY A 131 1.57 2.83 18.33
CA GLY A 131 1.17 4.19 18.62
C GLY A 131 1.60 5.15 17.51
N ARG A 132 1.31 6.42 17.70
CA ARG A 132 1.62 7.49 16.76
C ARG A 132 3.12 7.63 16.52
N GLY A 133 3.96 7.36 17.53
CA GLY A 133 5.43 7.40 17.43
C GLY A 133 5.98 6.44 16.39
N GLU A 134 5.48 5.20 16.35
CA GLU A 134 5.87 4.20 15.36
C GLU A 134 5.41 4.63 13.97
N LEU A 135 4.20 5.14 13.84
CA LEU A 135 3.64 5.56 12.54
C LEU A 135 4.35 6.78 11.95
N THR A 136 4.82 7.71 12.78
CA THR A 136 5.63 8.85 12.33
C THR A 136 7.09 8.48 12.09
N GLY A 137 7.54 7.36 12.66
CA GLY A 137 8.93 6.92 12.56
C GLY A 137 9.87 7.63 13.53
N ASN A 138 9.36 8.30 14.56
CA ASN A 138 10.17 9.03 15.54
C ASN A 138 10.95 8.11 16.50
N ASN A 139 10.64 6.81 16.52
CA ASN A 139 11.34 5.80 17.35
C ASN A 139 12.55 5.16 16.64
N ILE A 140 13.03 5.80 15.54
CA ILE A 140 14.16 5.27 14.79
C ILE A 140 15.46 5.69 15.42
N THR A 141 16.21 4.70 15.86
CA THR A 141 17.62 4.88 16.19
C THR A 141 18.48 4.60 14.96
N GLU A 142 19.68 5.19 14.89
CA GLU A 142 20.67 4.93 13.82
C GLU A 142 20.96 3.42 13.61
N ASN A 143 20.69 2.59 14.62
CA ASN A 143 20.90 1.14 14.61
C ASN A 143 19.70 0.34 14.03
N THR A 144 18.60 0.99 13.65
CA THR A 144 17.43 0.33 13.01
C THR A 144 17.05 1.02 11.71
N PRO A 145 17.94 1.07 10.70
CA PRO A 145 17.70 1.84 9.47
C PRO A 145 16.50 1.33 8.67
N ASN A 146 16.05 0.10 8.88
CA ASN A 146 14.91 -0.48 8.19
C ASN A 146 13.56 -0.24 8.91
N ALA A 147 13.55 -0.13 10.24
CA ALA A 147 12.30 0.07 10.99
C ALA A 147 11.68 1.44 10.75
N GLY A 148 12.50 2.43 10.44
CA GLY A 148 12.07 3.79 10.18
C GLY A 148 11.85 4.16 8.75
N GLY A 149 12.17 3.25 7.86
CA GLY A 149 12.05 3.50 6.43
C GLY A 149 10.62 3.77 5.95
N TYR A 150 9.61 3.43 6.74
CA TYR A 150 8.18 3.54 6.37
C TYR A 150 7.46 4.75 6.97
N GLY A 151 8.04 5.43 7.96
CA GLY A 151 7.38 6.46 8.75
C GLY A 151 6.81 7.62 7.95
N CYS A 152 5.71 8.18 8.47
CA CYS A 152 5.02 9.34 7.94
C CYS A 152 5.42 10.60 8.69
N SER A 153 6.61 11.14 8.41
CA SER A 153 7.06 12.42 8.96
C SER A 153 7.92 13.21 7.99
N LYS A 154 7.96 14.55 8.15
CA LYS A 154 8.81 15.45 7.34
C LYS A 154 10.30 15.15 7.51
N GLU A 155 10.69 14.60 8.64
CA GLU A 155 12.06 14.26 8.99
C GLU A 155 12.51 12.93 8.38
N ASN A 156 11.59 12.08 7.95
CA ASN A 156 11.91 10.77 7.38
C ASN A 156 12.46 10.86 5.96
N LYS A 157 13.71 11.34 5.84
CA LYS A 157 14.42 11.61 4.58
C LYS A 157 15.16 10.40 4.02
N TYR A 158 15.26 9.29 4.77
CA TYR A 158 16.22 8.22 4.47
C TYR A 158 15.58 6.89 4.04
N GLY A 159 14.29 6.70 4.27
CA GLY A 159 13.63 5.43 4.02
C GLY A 159 13.28 5.19 2.54
N TYR A 160 13.63 4.01 2.04
CA TYR A 160 13.17 3.56 0.71
C TYR A 160 11.65 3.55 0.59
N TYR A 161 10.94 3.34 1.69
CA TYR A 161 9.49 3.20 1.76
C TYR A 161 8.84 4.32 2.58
N SER A 162 9.53 5.47 2.71
CA SER A 162 9.04 6.60 3.52
C SER A 162 7.65 7.04 3.08
N GLY A 163 6.78 7.25 4.07
CA GLY A 163 5.39 7.64 3.87
C GLY A 163 4.41 6.46 3.75
N PHE A 164 4.86 5.19 3.71
CA PHE A 164 3.95 4.05 3.62
C PHE A 164 2.97 3.97 4.79
N TYR A 165 3.37 4.46 5.98
CA TYR A 165 2.50 4.51 7.16
C TYR A 165 1.54 5.69 7.18
N CYS A 166 1.55 6.57 6.18
CA CYS A 166 0.71 7.77 6.20
C CYS A 166 -0.79 7.46 6.22
N GLY A 167 -1.24 6.43 5.53
CA GLY A 167 -2.63 5.99 5.61
C GLY A 167 -3.02 5.50 7.01
N ALA A 168 -2.15 4.70 7.64
CA ALA A 168 -2.35 4.23 9.01
C ALA A 168 -2.32 5.38 10.03
N LEU A 169 -1.48 6.40 9.83
CA LEU A 169 -1.43 7.59 10.67
C LEU A 169 -2.74 8.40 10.60
N ILE A 170 -3.26 8.63 9.39
CA ILE A 170 -4.55 9.32 9.21
C ILE A 170 -5.68 8.55 9.92
N LEU A 171 -5.70 7.23 9.79
CA LEU A 171 -6.67 6.38 10.48
C LEU A 171 -6.51 6.49 12.01
N PHE A 172 -5.28 6.41 12.52
CA PHE A 172 -4.96 6.54 13.94
C PHE A 172 -5.42 7.90 14.52
N ASP A 173 -5.20 8.98 13.77
CA ASP A 173 -5.63 10.34 14.16
C ASP A 173 -7.14 10.58 13.93
N GLY A 174 -7.94 9.51 13.71
CA GLY A 174 -9.39 9.57 13.57
C GLY A 174 -9.84 10.23 12.26
N TRP A 175 -9.17 9.93 11.15
CA TRP A 175 -9.42 10.50 9.81
C TRP A 175 -9.19 12.01 9.74
N LYS A 176 -8.22 12.50 10.49
CA LYS A 176 -7.83 13.91 10.50
C LYS A 176 -6.41 14.09 9.98
N ILE A 177 -6.19 15.16 9.25
CA ILE A 177 -4.86 15.59 8.86
C ILE A 177 -4.33 16.49 9.98
N SER A 178 -3.40 15.97 10.77
CA SER A 178 -2.76 16.67 11.88
C SER A 178 -1.81 17.76 11.39
N ASP A 179 -1.41 18.71 12.28
CA ASP A 179 -0.57 19.84 11.89
C ASP A 179 0.86 19.44 11.52
N ASP A 180 1.33 18.32 12.05
CA ASP A 180 2.63 17.73 11.76
C ASP A 180 2.60 16.75 10.57
N TYR A 181 1.46 16.59 9.91
CA TYR A 181 1.37 15.76 8.71
C TYR A 181 2.29 16.31 7.60
N PRO A 182 3.07 15.45 6.91
CA PRO A 182 4.11 15.91 5.97
C PRO A 182 3.63 16.80 4.82
N TRP A 183 2.37 16.68 4.46
CA TRP A 183 1.79 17.35 3.29
C TRP A 183 0.78 18.45 3.63
N LYS A 184 0.72 18.87 4.89
CA LYS A 184 -0.11 20.00 5.33
C LYS A 184 0.57 21.35 5.13
#